data_b797f6d55eab1a5482c65d2adeb7a497
#
_entry.id   b797f6d55eab1a5482c65d2adeb7a497
#
_cell.length_a   1.000
_cell.length_b   1.000
_cell.length_c   1.000
_cell.angle_alpha   90.00
_cell.angle_beta   90.00
_cell.angle_gamma   90.00
#
_symmetry.space_group_name_H-M   'P 1'
#
loop_
_entity.id
_entity.type
_entity.pdbx_description
1 polymer ?
#
loop_
_entity_poly.entity_id
_entity_poly.type
_entity_poly.pdbx_seq_one_letter_code
_entity_poly.pdbx_strand_id
1 'polypeptide(L)'
;MEYLENEKTDKPLPYSELLESFWGKIERYYNMFIDWYENREWYHLIGVLLAKEENQTESYFEELCDLYRTHTKSEFVCKLKERIINEIDFEDKDKTDFSFTHEVVEEYLKSLSYSDKKIDKDKIRNILLLFNVISMQNNTDSDPRFPFDSYQKQKWDIEHIHSVTTERAQNKKEREEWLDSAWPYIESVASDPKVFEMYTKAKDVRDNKFYDDEHATEYDEMYNSVIAFFSGETGIDNKPINEISNLTLLDQRTNRGYRNHIFPVKRNKILEKSGVESFIPLCTKNVFLKFYSKTVSQMYLWDKNDRKDYFDKMADEIFYYLSGTRKEQ
;
A
#
# COMPACT_ATOMS: atom_id res chain seq x y z
N MET A 1 -40.65 1.09 4.83
CA MET A 1 -41.88 0.29 4.95
C MET A 1 -41.77 -1.06 4.24
N GLU A 2 -40.90 -1.27 3.29
CA GLU A 2 -40.68 -2.54 2.58
C GLU A 2 -40.11 -3.69 3.46
N TYR A 3 -39.41 -3.40 4.52
CA TYR A 3 -38.79 -4.41 5.42
C TYR A 3 -39.80 -5.18 6.32
N LEU A 4 -41.05 -4.77 6.37
CA LEU A 4 -42.06 -5.37 7.20
C LEU A 4 -42.95 -6.40 6.45
N GLU A 5 -42.77 -6.57 5.13
CA GLU A 5 -43.66 -7.38 4.30
C GLU A 5 -43.24 -8.86 4.09
N ASN A 6 -42.05 -9.30 4.56
CA ASN A 6 -41.51 -10.60 4.23
C ASN A 6 -41.69 -11.73 5.29
N GLU A 7 -42.34 -11.46 6.44
CA GLU A 7 -42.78 -12.51 7.33
C GLU A 7 -44.26 -12.86 7.04
N LYS A 8 -44.51 -13.75 6.08
CA LYS A 8 -45.82 -14.38 5.85
C LYS A 8 -46.15 -15.32 7.02
N THR A 9 -46.66 -14.74 8.10
CA THR A 9 -47.43 -15.51 9.08
C THR A 9 -48.92 -15.29 8.81
N ASP A 10 -49.72 -16.36 8.82
CA ASP A 10 -51.15 -16.34 8.53
C ASP A 10 -52.03 -15.52 9.49
N LYS A 11 -51.41 -14.83 10.45
CA LYS A 11 -52.06 -13.80 11.32
C LYS A 11 -51.08 -12.65 11.54
N PRO A 12 -51.48 -11.38 11.30
CA PRO A 12 -50.69 -10.25 11.64
C PRO A 12 -50.40 -10.24 13.15
N LEU A 13 -49.11 -10.19 13.51
CA LEU A 13 -48.66 -10.03 14.90
C LEU A 13 -49.26 -8.73 15.49
N PRO A 14 -49.62 -8.72 16.80
CA PRO A 14 -49.94 -7.47 17.49
C PRO A 14 -48.82 -6.44 17.30
N TYR A 15 -49.21 -5.18 17.15
CA TYR A 15 -48.25 -4.08 16.88
C TYR A 15 -47.11 -4.00 17.93
N SER A 16 -47.43 -4.33 19.20
CA SER A 16 -46.42 -4.41 20.29
C SER A 16 -45.37 -5.49 20.04
N GLU A 17 -45.78 -6.69 19.61
CA GLU A 17 -44.86 -7.80 19.30
C GLU A 17 -44.04 -7.52 18.07
N LEU A 18 -44.59 -6.83 17.07
CA LEU A 18 -43.85 -6.35 15.90
C LEU A 18 -42.78 -5.35 16.28
N LEU A 19 -43.10 -4.40 17.17
CA LEU A 19 -42.11 -3.41 17.69
C LEU A 19 -41.01 -4.08 18.52
N GLU A 20 -41.38 -5.06 19.38
CA GLU A 20 -40.40 -5.81 20.17
C GLU A 20 -39.45 -6.63 19.27
N SER A 21 -39.98 -7.29 18.24
CA SER A 21 -39.22 -8.04 17.26
C SER A 21 -38.24 -7.11 16.51
N PHE A 22 -38.73 -5.95 16.05
CA PHE A 22 -37.93 -4.97 15.36
C PHE A 22 -36.83 -4.38 16.25
N TRP A 23 -37.15 -4.03 17.50
CA TRP A 23 -36.20 -3.54 18.48
C TRP A 23 -35.12 -4.59 18.78
N GLY A 24 -35.54 -5.85 18.96
CA GLY A 24 -34.61 -6.95 19.17
C GLY A 24 -33.69 -7.21 17.96
N LYS A 25 -34.11 -6.91 16.72
CA LYS A 25 -33.22 -6.92 15.55
C LYS A 25 -32.18 -5.81 15.63
N ILE A 26 -32.60 -4.58 15.94
CA ILE A 26 -31.70 -3.43 16.10
C ILE A 26 -30.64 -3.73 17.17
N GLU A 27 -31.05 -4.21 18.33
CA GLU A 27 -30.15 -4.54 19.43
C GLU A 27 -29.12 -5.62 19.05
N ARG A 28 -29.54 -6.65 18.32
CA ARG A 28 -28.63 -7.69 17.82
C ARG A 28 -27.58 -7.12 16.86
N TYR A 29 -28.00 -6.29 15.90
CA TYR A 29 -27.05 -5.65 14.99
C TYR A 29 -26.11 -4.68 15.71
N TYR A 30 -26.61 -3.90 16.65
CA TYR A 30 -25.81 -3.01 17.44
C TYR A 30 -24.73 -3.77 18.22
N ASN A 31 -25.10 -4.83 18.92
CA ASN A 31 -24.16 -5.66 19.67
C ASN A 31 -23.14 -6.34 18.74
N MET A 32 -23.55 -6.80 17.57
CA MET A 32 -22.66 -7.37 16.56
C MET A 32 -21.62 -6.33 16.10
N PHE A 33 -22.02 -5.09 15.84
CA PHE A 33 -21.09 -4.04 15.41
C PHE A 33 -20.15 -3.61 16.53
N ILE A 34 -20.60 -3.62 17.78
CA ILE A 34 -19.72 -3.42 18.93
C ILE A 34 -18.68 -4.54 18.99
N ASP A 35 -19.09 -5.80 18.88
CA ASP A 35 -18.16 -6.94 18.84
C ASP A 35 -17.14 -6.80 17.71
N TRP A 36 -17.57 -6.42 16.50
CA TRP A 36 -16.67 -6.20 15.35
C TRP A 36 -15.67 -5.08 15.61
N TYR A 37 -16.12 -4.01 16.24
CA TYR A 37 -15.25 -2.89 16.56
C TYR A 37 -14.29 -3.20 17.71
N GLU A 38 -14.77 -3.84 18.78
CA GLU A 38 -13.96 -4.15 19.96
C GLU A 38 -12.92 -5.23 19.69
N ASN A 39 -13.27 -6.25 18.91
CA ASN A 39 -12.32 -7.27 18.50
C ASN A 39 -11.40 -6.71 17.39
N ARG A 40 -10.14 -6.47 17.75
CA ARG A 40 -9.16 -5.84 16.86
C ARG A 40 -8.89 -6.64 15.58
N GLU A 41 -8.84 -7.99 15.67
CA GLU A 41 -8.64 -8.84 14.51
C GLU A 41 -9.84 -8.76 13.55
N TRP A 42 -11.06 -8.80 14.09
CA TRP A 42 -12.27 -8.66 13.27
C TRP A 42 -12.38 -7.29 12.63
N TYR A 43 -12.11 -6.23 13.41
CA TYR A 43 -12.07 -4.88 12.89
C TYR A 43 -11.16 -4.75 11.65
N HIS A 44 -9.96 -5.34 11.72
CA HIS A 44 -9.01 -5.27 10.62
C HIS A 44 -9.41 -6.13 9.43
N LEU A 45 -9.83 -7.38 9.65
CA LEU A 45 -10.25 -8.28 8.57
C LEU A 45 -11.50 -7.76 7.83
N ILE A 46 -12.53 -7.36 8.58
CA ILE A 46 -13.75 -6.77 8.01
C ILE A 46 -13.44 -5.46 7.30
N GLY A 47 -12.60 -4.63 7.91
CA GLY A 47 -12.20 -3.36 7.31
C GLY A 47 -11.48 -3.50 5.98
N VAL A 48 -10.59 -4.50 5.83
CA VAL A 48 -9.95 -4.83 4.54
C VAL A 48 -10.98 -5.22 3.49
N LEU A 49 -11.92 -6.08 3.85
CA LEU A 49 -12.98 -6.54 2.95
C LEU A 49 -13.90 -5.40 2.50
N LEU A 50 -14.29 -4.52 3.42
CA LEU A 50 -15.16 -3.37 3.13
C LEU A 50 -14.42 -2.18 2.49
N ALA A 51 -13.09 -2.13 2.53
CA ALA A 51 -12.32 -1.04 1.95
C ALA A 51 -12.23 -1.08 0.42
N LYS A 52 -12.60 -2.21 -0.21
CA LYS A 52 -12.66 -2.36 -1.67
C LYS A 52 -13.91 -1.69 -2.21
N GLU A 53 -13.79 -0.89 -3.28
CA GLU A 53 -14.92 -0.22 -3.93
C GLU A 53 -16.00 -1.20 -4.38
N GLU A 54 -15.59 -2.39 -4.85
CA GLU A 54 -16.48 -3.43 -5.37
C GLU A 54 -17.37 -4.06 -4.26
N ASN A 55 -16.92 -4.00 -3.01
CA ASN A 55 -17.58 -4.64 -1.87
C ASN A 55 -18.39 -3.66 -1.02
N GLN A 56 -18.59 -2.44 -1.46
CA GLN A 56 -19.41 -1.43 -0.77
C GLN A 56 -20.90 -1.56 -1.11
N THR A 57 -21.40 -2.78 -1.25
CA THR A 57 -22.80 -3.06 -1.53
C THR A 57 -23.53 -3.53 -0.26
N GLU A 58 -24.82 -3.20 -0.17
CA GLU A 58 -25.67 -3.65 0.93
C GLU A 58 -25.67 -5.17 1.04
N SER A 59 -25.75 -5.89 -0.09
CA SER A 59 -25.74 -7.36 -0.11
C SER A 59 -24.44 -7.96 0.43
N TYR A 60 -23.30 -7.35 0.11
CA TYR A 60 -22.00 -7.81 0.63
C TYR A 60 -21.89 -7.64 2.15
N PHE A 61 -22.40 -6.53 2.66
CA PHE A 61 -22.47 -6.32 4.11
C PHE A 61 -23.40 -7.32 4.81
N GLU A 62 -24.56 -7.61 4.21
CA GLU A 62 -25.48 -8.65 4.72
C GLU A 62 -24.82 -10.04 4.77
N GLU A 63 -24.02 -10.40 3.76
CA GLU A 63 -23.27 -11.65 3.77
C GLU A 63 -22.27 -11.73 4.94
N LEU A 64 -21.58 -10.64 5.30
CA LEU A 64 -20.70 -10.60 6.48
C LEU A 64 -21.50 -10.75 7.77
N CYS A 65 -22.68 -10.14 7.86
CA CYS A 65 -23.59 -10.30 9.00
C CYS A 65 -24.06 -11.76 9.13
N ASP A 66 -24.35 -12.41 8.03
CA ASP A 66 -24.77 -13.83 8.02
C ASP A 66 -23.63 -14.76 8.43
N LEU A 67 -22.41 -14.52 7.95
CA LEU A 67 -21.21 -15.24 8.39
C LEU A 67 -21.03 -15.16 9.91
N TYR A 68 -21.15 -13.95 10.49
CA TYR A 68 -21.02 -13.77 11.94
C TYR A 68 -22.10 -14.53 12.72
N ARG A 69 -23.35 -14.56 12.22
CA ARG A 69 -24.49 -15.21 12.91
C ARG A 69 -24.46 -16.72 12.84
N THR A 70 -23.88 -17.29 11.79
CA THR A 70 -23.93 -18.71 11.48
C THR A 70 -22.71 -19.50 11.92
N HIS A 71 -21.63 -18.82 12.31
CA HIS A 71 -20.35 -19.44 12.66
C HIS A 71 -19.92 -19.10 14.09
N THR A 72 -19.13 -19.99 14.68
CA THR A 72 -18.43 -19.67 15.95
C THR A 72 -17.40 -18.57 15.73
N LYS A 73 -16.95 -17.91 16.82
CA LYS A 73 -15.95 -16.84 16.75
C LYS A 73 -14.66 -17.23 16.00
N SER A 74 -14.20 -18.47 16.22
CA SER A 74 -13.01 -19.00 15.54
C SER A 74 -13.26 -19.28 14.06
N GLU A 75 -14.39 -19.88 13.73
CA GLU A 75 -14.78 -20.15 12.34
C GLU A 75 -14.99 -18.84 11.57
N PHE A 76 -15.57 -17.84 12.21
CA PHE A 76 -15.76 -16.51 11.60
C PHE A 76 -14.42 -15.88 11.15
N VAL A 77 -13.39 -15.93 12.00
CA VAL A 77 -12.02 -15.46 11.62
C VAL A 77 -11.50 -16.25 10.42
N CYS A 78 -11.62 -17.58 10.44
CA CYS A 78 -11.18 -18.41 9.32
C CYS A 78 -11.92 -18.03 8.03
N LYS A 79 -13.25 -17.84 8.09
CA LYS A 79 -14.04 -17.44 6.92
C LYS A 79 -13.69 -16.05 6.39
N LEU A 80 -13.39 -15.09 7.25
CA LEU A 80 -12.92 -13.78 6.82
C LEU A 80 -11.56 -13.87 6.11
N LYS A 81 -10.61 -14.67 6.63
CA LYS A 81 -9.31 -14.90 6.00
C LYS A 81 -9.44 -15.63 4.66
N GLU A 82 -10.23 -16.71 4.60
CA GLU A 82 -10.54 -17.41 3.34
C GLU A 82 -11.12 -16.44 2.30
N ARG A 83 -12.03 -15.56 2.72
CA ARG A 83 -12.62 -14.57 1.82
C ARG A 83 -11.59 -13.58 1.28
N ILE A 84 -10.68 -13.10 2.12
CA ILE A 84 -9.57 -12.22 1.70
C ILE A 84 -8.67 -12.95 0.68
N ILE A 85 -8.34 -14.22 0.93
CA ILE A 85 -7.52 -15.05 0.03
C ILE A 85 -8.19 -15.17 -1.34
N ASN A 86 -9.47 -15.52 -1.35
CA ASN A 86 -10.24 -15.70 -2.59
C ASN A 86 -10.40 -14.39 -3.38
N GLU A 87 -10.69 -13.28 -2.69
CA GLU A 87 -10.89 -11.98 -3.32
C GLU A 87 -9.61 -11.31 -3.84
N ILE A 88 -8.46 -11.66 -3.28
CA ILE A 88 -7.15 -11.22 -3.81
C ILE A 88 -6.77 -12.06 -5.02
N ASP A 89 -7.40 -13.23 -5.21
CA ASP A 89 -7.16 -14.13 -6.35
C ASP A 89 -5.72 -14.68 -6.35
N PHE A 90 -5.25 -15.14 -5.17
CA PHE A 90 -3.97 -15.84 -5.06
C PHE A 90 -3.97 -17.18 -5.81
N GLU A 91 -5.15 -17.66 -6.18
CA GLU A 91 -5.33 -18.94 -6.86
C GLU A 91 -4.81 -18.90 -8.31
N ASP A 92 -4.04 -19.89 -8.64
CA ASP A 92 -3.83 -20.25 -10.04
C ASP A 92 -5.06 -21.06 -10.48
N LYS A 93 -5.94 -20.45 -11.26
CA LYS A 93 -7.22 -21.05 -11.71
C LYS A 93 -7.04 -22.35 -12.51
N ASP A 94 -5.81 -22.62 -12.95
CA ASP A 94 -5.47 -23.83 -13.68
C ASP A 94 -5.08 -25.00 -12.74
N LYS A 95 -4.94 -24.78 -11.42
CA LYS A 95 -4.63 -25.82 -10.44
C LYS A 95 -5.91 -26.35 -9.80
N THR A 96 -6.12 -27.67 -9.91
CA THR A 96 -7.29 -28.36 -9.35
C THR A 96 -7.20 -28.58 -7.82
N ASP A 97 -6.03 -28.39 -7.23
CA ASP A 97 -5.79 -28.55 -5.78
C ASP A 97 -5.02 -27.32 -5.26
N PHE A 98 -5.78 -26.29 -4.91
CA PHE A 98 -5.21 -25.05 -4.38
C PHE A 98 -4.82 -25.23 -2.91
N SER A 99 -3.55 -24.94 -2.62
CA SER A 99 -3.01 -24.87 -1.26
C SER A 99 -2.40 -23.51 -1.03
N PHE A 100 -2.86 -22.78 -0.03
CA PHE A 100 -2.30 -21.47 0.33
C PHE A 100 -0.95 -21.66 1.03
N THR A 101 0.14 -21.53 0.26
CA THR A 101 1.53 -21.68 0.73
C THR A 101 2.31 -20.38 0.61
N HIS A 102 3.47 -20.31 1.25
CA HIS A 102 4.34 -19.13 1.15
C HIS A 102 4.77 -18.88 -0.30
N GLU A 103 5.09 -19.95 -1.04
CA GLU A 103 5.47 -19.88 -2.45
C GLU A 103 4.35 -19.28 -3.30
N VAL A 104 3.10 -19.64 -3.06
CA VAL A 104 1.95 -19.06 -3.77
C VAL A 104 1.86 -17.56 -3.55
N VAL A 105 2.06 -17.10 -2.32
CA VAL A 105 2.08 -15.67 -2.01
C VAL A 105 3.25 -14.97 -2.72
N GLU A 106 4.45 -15.54 -2.69
CA GLU A 106 5.60 -14.97 -3.39
C GLU A 106 5.38 -14.90 -4.91
N GLU A 107 4.89 -15.98 -5.53
CA GLU A 107 4.63 -16.04 -6.97
C GLU A 107 3.60 -14.99 -7.36
N TYR A 108 2.53 -14.86 -6.59
CA TYR A 108 1.52 -13.84 -6.81
C TYR A 108 2.12 -12.43 -6.72
N LEU A 109 2.87 -12.13 -5.66
CA LEU A 109 3.51 -10.82 -5.48
C LEU A 109 4.51 -10.51 -6.61
N LYS A 110 5.27 -11.50 -7.09
CA LYS A 110 6.19 -11.37 -8.24
C LYS A 110 5.45 -11.13 -9.56
N SER A 111 4.21 -11.57 -9.67
CA SER A 111 3.38 -11.36 -10.86
C SER A 111 2.83 -9.92 -10.95
N LEU A 112 2.80 -9.20 -9.83
CA LEU A 112 2.26 -7.85 -9.78
C LEU A 112 3.28 -6.84 -10.33
N SER A 113 2.87 -6.17 -11.41
CA SER A 113 3.67 -5.11 -12.03
C SER A 113 2.80 -3.89 -12.29
N TYR A 114 3.29 -2.72 -11.88
CA TYR A 114 2.58 -1.46 -12.12
C TYR A 114 2.44 -1.20 -13.63
N SER A 115 1.23 -0.95 -14.05
CA SER A 115 0.88 -0.59 -15.43
C SER A 115 -0.21 0.49 -15.42
N ASP A 116 -0.52 1.04 -16.60
CA ASP A 116 -1.62 2.00 -16.72
C ASP A 116 -3.02 1.36 -16.64
N LYS A 117 -3.10 0.02 -16.64
CA LYS A 117 -4.37 -0.68 -16.51
C LYS A 117 -4.93 -0.57 -15.11
N LYS A 118 -6.23 -0.23 -15.01
CA LYS A 118 -6.92 -0.11 -13.71
C LYS A 118 -6.81 -1.41 -12.90
N ILE A 119 -7.00 -2.56 -13.53
CA ILE A 119 -6.98 -3.87 -12.86
C ILE A 119 -5.64 -4.15 -12.16
N ASP A 120 -4.51 -3.80 -12.78
CA ASP A 120 -3.19 -4.02 -12.20
C ASP A 120 -2.98 -3.08 -11.00
N LYS A 121 -3.40 -1.82 -11.12
CA LYS A 121 -3.36 -0.84 -10.03
C LYS A 121 -4.24 -1.26 -8.84
N ASP A 122 -5.42 -1.79 -9.10
CA ASP A 122 -6.34 -2.22 -8.05
C ASP A 122 -5.78 -3.45 -7.29
N LYS A 123 -5.21 -4.42 -8.00
CA LYS A 123 -4.53 -5.58 -7.38
C LYS A 123 -3.37 -5.13 -6.48
N ILE A 124 -2.50 -4.26 -6.97
CA ILE A 124 -1.37 -3.72 -6.19
C ILE A 124 -1.88 -2.93 -4.98
N ARG A 125 -2.89 -2.07 -5.15
CA ARG A 125 -3.47 -1.28 -4.06
C ARG A 125 -4.04 -2.18 -2.96
N ASN A 126 -4.76 -3.24 -3.34
CA ASN A 126 -5.34 -4.18 -2.39
C ASN A 126 -4.27 -4.91 -1.57
N ILE A 127 -3.18 -5.33 -2.19
CA ILE A 127 -2.05 -5.95 -1.49
C ILE A 127 -1.35 -4.95 -0.57
N LEU A 128 -1.07 -3.75 -1.03
CA LEU A 128 -0.43 -2.73 -0.21
C LEU A 128 -1.31 -2.31 0.98
N LEU A 129 -2.64 -2.23 0.79
CA LEU A 129 -3.58 -2.03 1.89
C LEU A 129 -3.53 -3.17 2.89
N LEU A 130 -3.65 -4.41 2.41
CA LEU A 130 -3.61 -5.61 3.26
C LEU A 130 -2.32 -5.65 4.09
N PHE A 131 -1.17 -5.42 3.46
CA PHE A 131 0.12 -5.40 4.15
C PHE A 131 0.18 -4.32 5.24
N ASN A 132 -0.34 -3.11 4.99
CA ASN A 132 -0.42 -2.06 6.01
C ASN A 132 -1.32 -2.45 7.19
N VAL A 133 -2.46 -3.06 6.92
CA VAL A 133 -3.40 -3.51 7.96
C VAL A 133 -2.79 -4.62 8.80
N ILE A 134 -2.17 -5.63 8.17
CA ILE A 134 -1.50 -6.74 8.87
C ILE A 134 -0.34 -6.21 9.73
N SER A 135 0.49 -5.32 9.18
CA SER A 135 1.61 -4.75 9.93
C SER A 135 1.14 -3.95 11.15
N MET A 136 -0.01 -3.27 11.07
CA MET A 136 -0.62 -2.66 12.24
C MET A 136 -1.17 -3.70 13.22
N GLN A 137 -1.84 -4.74 12.72
CA GLN A 137 -2.38 -5.82 13.54
C GLN A 137 -1.27 -6.55 14.33
N ASN A 138 -0.10 -6.73 13.72
CA ASN A 138 1.03 -7.41 14.35
C ASN A 138 1.81 -6.52 15.35
N ASN A 139 1.51 -5.22 15.40
CA ASN A 139 2.06 -4.33 16.43
C ASN A 139 1.25 -4.48 17.71
N THR A 140 1.82 -5.18 18.69
CA THR A 140 1.16 -5.47 19.98
C THR A 140 1.45 -4.42 21.06
N ASP A 141 2.44 -3.53 20.86
CA ASP A 141 2.91 -2.62 21.89
C ASP A 141 1.93 -1.46 22.18
N SER A 142 1.14 -1.05 21.19
CA SER A 142 0.24 0.10 21.32
C SER A 142 -1.20 -0.15 20.87
N ASP A 143 -1.53 -1.39 20.54
CA ASP A 143 -2.85 -1.82 20.06
C ASP A 143 -3.51 -0.89 18.98
N PRO A 144 -2.76 -0.45 17.97
CA PRO A 144 -3.26 0.51 16.99
C PRO A 144 -4.31 -0.14 16.09
N ARG A 145 -5.30 0.66 15.66
CA ARG A 145 -6.26 0.28 14.63
C ARG A 145 -5.99 1.03 13.34
N PHE A 146 -6.10 0.32 12.21
CA PHE A 146 -6.00 0.97 10.91
C PHE A 146 -7.16 1.94 10.72
N PRO A 147 -6.92 3.22 10.38
CA PRO A 147 -7.97 4.24 10.29
C PRO A 147 -8.73 4.14 8.96
N PHE A 148 -9.59 3.13 8.81
CA PHE A 148 -10.37 2.90 7.59
C PHE A 148 -11.25 4.09 7.19
N ASP A 149 -11.75 4.87 8.15
CA ASP A 149 -12.50 6.10 7.88
C ASP A 149 -11.65 7.14 7.15
N SER A 150 -10.41 7.31 7.56
CA SER A 150 -9.44 8.19 6.88
C SER A 150 -9.03 7.62 5.54
N TYR A 151 -8.87 6.30 5.44
CA TYR A 151 -8.56 5.62 4.19
C TYR A 151 -9.67 5.84 3.14
N GLN A 152 -10.93 5.65 3.50
CA GLN A 152 -12.07 5.80 2.58
C GLN A 152 -12.33 7.24 2.15
N LYS A 153 -11.99 8.24 2.99
CA LYS A 153 -12.17 9.67 2.67
C LYS A 153 -11.12 10.22 1.71
N GLN A 154 -10.03 9.50 1.50
CA GLN A 154 -8.92 9.94 0.67
C GLN A 154 -8.84 9.12 -0.62
N LYS A 155 -8.27 9.72 -1.68
CA LYS A 155 -7.90 8.98 -2.88
C LYS A 155 -6.48 8.48 -2.73
N TRP A 156 -6.29 7.19 -2.95
CA TRP A 156 -5.01 6.53 -2.79
C TRP A 156 -4.36 6.25 -4.13
N ASP A 157 -3.08 6.54 -4.18
CA ASP A 157 -2.20 6.27 -5.31
C ASP A 157 -1.13 5.25 -4.93
N ILE A 158 -0.57 4.63 -5.96
CA ILE A 158 0.63 3.80 -5.85
C ILE A 158 1.82 4.70 -6.14
N GLU A 159 2.72 4.82 -5.19
CA GLU A 159 3.95 5.60 -5.31
C GLU A 159 5.14 4.68 -5.54
N HIS A 160 5.98 5.02 -6.54
CA HIS A 160 7.26 4.38 -6.73
C HIS A 160 8.24 4.88 -5.66
N ILE A 161 8.77 3.98 -4.86
CA ILE A 161 9.74 4.31 -3.80
C ILE A 161 10.99 4.93 -4.44
N HIS A 162 11.52 4.26 -5.45
CA HIS A 162 12.53 4.78 -6.34
C HIS A 162 11.88 5.26 -7.65
N SER A 163 12.27 6.41 -8.15
CA SER A 163 11.64 7.05 -9.30
C SER A 163 11.89 6.36 -10.62
N VAL A 164 10.89 6.45 -11.50
CA VAL A 164 10.93 5.96 -12.87
C VAL A 164 11.51 7.05 -13.78
N THR A 165 12.46 6.69 -14.64
CA THR A 165 13.10 7.63 -15.58
C THR A 165 12.14 8.19 -16.64
N THR A 166 10.98 7.54 -16.85
CA THR A 166 10.03 7.92 -17.90
C THR A 166 9.15 9.13 -17.55
N GLU A 167 9.01 9.46 -16.27
CA GLU A 167 8.19 10.59 -15.83
C GLU A 167 9.07 11.83 -15.55
N ARG A 168 9.63 12.41 -16.56
CA ARG A 168 10.54 13.57 -16.46
C ARG A 168 9.78 14.88 -16.29
N ALA A 169 10.46 15.86 -15.71
CA ALA A 169 10.03 17.26 -15.73
C ALA A 169 9.87 17.75 -17.17
N GLN A 170 8.70 18.32 -17.48
CA GLN A 170 8.31 18.62 -18.86
C GLN A 170 8.70 20.02 -19.32
N ASN A 171 8.91 20.95 -18.40
CA ASN A 171 9.19 22.34 -18.71
C ASN A 171 10.34 22.88 -17.90
N LYS A 172 10.86 24.04 -18.31
CA LYS A 172 12.02 24.71 -17.70
C LYS A 172 11.89 24.85 -16.18
N LYS A 173 10.73 25.28 -15.69
CA LYS A 173 10.50 25.52 -14.27
C LYS A 173 10.54 24.22 -13.47
N GLU A 174 9.90 23.17 -13.96
CA GLU A 174 9.90 21.86 -13.32
C GLU A 174 11.30 21.24 -13.29
N ARG A 175 12.09 21.42 -14.35
CA ARG A 175 13.48 20.93 -14.42
C ARG A 175 14.36 21.63 -13.39
N GLU A 176 14.23 22.95 -13.26
CA GLU A 176 14.95 23.73 -12.25
C GLU A 176 14.55 23.32 -10.84
N GLU A 177 13.25 23.27 -10.53
CA GLU A 177 12.73 22.86 -9.23
C GLU A 177 13.16 21.44 -8.84
N TRP A 178 13.21 20.52 -9.81
CA TRP A 178 13.68 19.15 -9.59
C TRP A 178 15.15 19.13 -9.18
N LEU A 179 16.03 19.80 -9.94
CA LEU A 179 17.46 19.80 -9.63
C LEU A 179 17.75 20.55 -8.32
N ASP A 180 17.08 21.66 -8.05
CA ASP A 180 17.22 22.39 -6.78
C ASP A 180 16.84 21.51 -5.58
N SER A 181 15.79 20.73 -5.70
CA SER A 181 15.37 19.79 -4.65
C SER A 181 16.36 18.62 -4.46
N ALA A 182 16.97 18.14 -5.53
CA ALA A 182 17.94 17.05 -5.50
C ALA A 182 19.35 17.53 -5.09
N TRP A 183 19.67 18.79 -5.32
CA TRP A 183 21.02 19.32 -5.19
C TRP A 183 21.70 19.08 -3.83
N PRO A 184 21.03 19.31 -2.67
CA PRO A 184 21.68 19.07 -1.37
C PRO A 184 22.16 17.63 -1.21
N TYR A 185 21.47 16.67 -1.81
CA TYR A 185 21.83 15.25 -1.75
C TYR A 185 22.93 14.91 -2.75
N ILE A 186 22.90 15.50 -3.96
CA ILE A 186 23.98 15.36 -4.95
C ILE A 186 25.30 15.92 -4.38
N GLU A 187 25.23 17.08 -3.76
CA GLU A 187 26.39 17.72 -3.14
C GLU A 187 26.92 16.92 -1.95
N SER A 188 26.04 16.31 -1.16
CA SER A 188 26.45 15.51 0.01
C SER A 188 27.28 14.27 -0.34
N VAL A 189 27.16 13.76 -1.57
CA VAL A 189 27.91 12.59 -2.06
C VAL A 189 29.07 12.97 -2.99
N ALA A 190 29.29 14.23 -3.26
CA ALA A 190 30.29 14.74 -4.23
C ALA A 190 31.75 14.32 -3.94
N SER A 191 32.04 13.96 -2.69
CA SER A 191 33.38 13.49 -2.29
C SER A 191 33.68 12.03 -2.65
N ASP A 192 32.66 11.23 -3.04
CA ASP A 192 32.86 9.86 -3.48
C ASP A 192 33.39 9.85 -4.93
N PRO A 193 34.57 9.29 -5.21
CA PRO A 193 35.10 9.22 -6.58
C PRO A 193 34.15 8.52 -7.58
N LYS A 194 33.29 7.62 -7.12
CA LYS A 194 32.35 6.88 -7.96
C LYS A 194 31.23 7.77 -8.52
N VAL A 195 30.98 8.92 -7.91
CA VAL A 195 29.92 9.85 -8.34
C VAL A 195 30.45 11.06 -9.10
N PHE A 196 31.75 11.13 -9.35
CA PHE A 196 32.38 12.27 -9.98
C PHE A 196 31.74 12.69 -11.31
N GLU A 197 31.43 11.69 -12.16
CA GLU A 197 30.79 11.97 -13.46
C GLU A 197 29.36 12.50 -13.27
N MET A 198 28.57 11.87 -12.42
CA MET A 198 27.20 12.31 -12.09
C MET A 198 27.21 13.72 -11.50
N TYR A 199 28.06 13.97 -10.52
CA TYR A 199 28.20 15.28 -9.89
C TYR A 199 28.59 16.36 -10.90
N THR A 200 29.58 16.08 -11.79
CA THR A 200 30.03 17.01 -12.80
C THR A 200 28.91 17.38 -13.78
N LYS A 201 28.17 16.41 -14.27
CA LYS A 201 27.01 16.67 -15.13
C LYS A 201 25.93 17.50 -14.42
N ALA A 202 25.62 17.17 -13.17
CA ALA A 202 24.63 17.93 -12.40
C ALA A 202 25.06 19.37 -12.13
N LYS A 203 26.35 19.56 -11.82
CA LYS A 203 26.94 20.87 -11.62
C LYS A 203 26.93 21.70 -12.89
N ASP A 204 27.29 21.11 -14.04
CA ASP A 204 27.31 21.81 -15.33
C ASP A 204 25.91 22.30 -15.73
N VAL A 205 24.88 21.43 -15.63
CA VAL A 205 23.49 21.83 -15.89
C VAL A 205 23.03 22.95 -14.97
N ARG A 206 23.39 22.89 -13.68
CA ARG A 206 23.01 23.91 -12.70
C ARG A 206 23.68 25.25 -12.94
N ASP A 207 25.01 25.25 -13.12
CA ASP A 207 25.81 26.45 -13.27
C ASP A 207 25.48 27.22 -14.56
N ASN A 208 25.22 26.48 -15.65
CA ASN A 208 24.86 27.05 -16.96
C ASN A 208 23.32 27.20 -17.16
N LYS A 209 22.52 26.76 -16.21
CA LYS A 209 21.02 26.82 -16.27
C LYS A 209 20.42 26.11 -17.49
N PHE A 210 20.92 24.95 -17.83
CA PHE A 210 20.48 24.13 -18.96
C PHE A 210 19.12 23.44 -18.67
N TYR A 211 18.06 24.24 -18.51
CA TYR A 211 16.71 23.77 -18.19
C TYR A 211 15.72 23.91 -19.33
N ASP A 212 16.06 24.65 -20.40
CA ASP A 212 15.19 24.85 -21.55
C ASP A 212 15.26 23.68 -22.56
N ASP A 213 14.45 23.75 -23.61
CA ASP A 213 14.34 22.66 -24.58
C ASP A 213 15.56 22.60 -25.52
N GLU A 214 16.35 23.65 -25.65
CA GLU A 214 17.57 23.66 -26.43
C GLU A 214 18.65 22.79 -25.78
N HIS A 215 18.61 22.66 -24.44
CA HIS A 215 19.54 21.85 -23.65
C HIS A 215 18.89 20.59 -23.05
N ALA A 216 17.82 20.09 -23.72
CA ALA A 216 17.09 18.92 -23.24
C ALA A 216 17.97 17.67 -23.14
N THR A 217 18.95 17.51 -24.03
CA THR A 217 19.85 16.36 -24.04
C THR A 217 20.77 16.38 -22.83
N GLU A 218 21.38 17.50 -22.51
CA GLU A 218 22.27 17.67 -21.37
C GLU A 218 21.52 17.48 -20.05
N TYR A 219 20.31 18.04 -19.96
CA TYR A 219 19.44 17.82 -18.82
C TYR A 219 19.07 16.34 -18.64
N ASP A 220 18.69 15.67 -19.72
CA ASP A 220 18.30 14.26 -19.73
C ASP A 220 19.44 13.33 -19.33
N GLU A 221 20.66 13.58 -19.80
CA GLU A 221 21.85 12.82 -19.42
C GLU A 221 22.15 13.00 -17.93
N MET A 222 22.10 14.22 -17.44
CA MET A 222 22.25 14.53 -16.01
C MET A 222 21.17 13.83 -15.20
N TYR A 223 19.89 13.99 -15.56
CA TYR A 223 18.76 13.39 -14.87
C TYR A 223 18.90 11.87 -14.74
N ASN A 224 19.18 11.19 -15.87
CA ASN A 224 19.37 9.75 -15.90
C ASN A 224 20.56 9.30 -15.01
N SER A 225 21.65 10.05 -15.04
CA SER A 225 22.84 9.76 -14.21
C SER A 225 22.54 9.89 -12.71
N VAL A 226 21.78 10.91 -12.32
CA VAL A 226 21.36 11.11 -10.92
C VAL A 226 20.39 10.02 -10.49
N ILE A 227 19.36 9.72 -11.29
CA ILE A 227 18.41 8.66 -10.98
C ILE A 227 19.11 7.30 -10.85
N ALA A 228 19.99 6.95 -11.78
CA ALA A 228 20.75 5.68 -11.74
C ALA A 228 21.59 5.57 -10.46
N PHE A 229 22.27 6.62 -10.06
CA PHE A 229 23.04 6.61 -8.82
C PHE A 229 22.18 6.40 -7.58
N PHE A 230 21.11 7.20 -7.42
CA PHE A 230 20.25 7.11 -6.24
C PHE A 230 19.34 5.87 -6.22
N SER A 231 19.26 5.09 -7.32
CA SER A 231 18.63 3.76 -7.34
C SER A 231 19.56 2.65 -6.86
N GLY A 232 20.84 2.91 -6.75
CA GLY A 232 21.83 1.88 -6.48
C GLY A 232 22.03 0.90 -7.65
N GLU A 233 21.57 1.26 -8.86
CA GLU A 233 21.64 0.44 -10.06
C GLU A 233 22.63 1.01 -11.07
N THR A 234 23.51 0.15 -11.58
CA THR A 234 24.50 0.54 -12.59
C THR A 234 24.03 0.32 -14.03
N GLY A 235 22.74 -0.03 -14.24
CA GLY A 235 22.20 -0.37 -15.57
C GLY A 235 20.76 0.12 -15.77
N ILE A 236 20.40 0.34 -17.06
CA ILE A 236 19.09 0.82 -17.52
C ILE A 236 18.06 -0.32 -17.61
N ASP A 237 18.11 -1.31 -16.74
CA ASP A 237 17.08 -2.36 -16.74
C ASP A 237 15.86 -1.88 -15.95
N ASN A 238 14.84 -1.39 -16.69
CA ASN A 238 13.62 -0.82 -16.12
C ASN A 238 12.63 -1.87 -15.53
N LYS A 239 12.92 -3.16 -15.62
CA LYS A 239 12.00 -4.21 -15.14
C LYS A 239 11.74 -4.18 -13.64
N PRO A 240 12.75 -4.00 -12.75
CA PRO A 240 12.50 -4.00 -11.31
C PRO A 240 11.73 -2.78 -10.79
N ILE A 241 11.61 -1.72 -11.59
CA ILE A 241 11.02 -0.43 -11.16
C ILE A 241 9.52 -0.56 -10.89
N ASN A 242 8.81 -1.34 -11.72
CA ASN A 242 7.37 -1.52 -11.63
C ASN A 242 6.95 -2.70 -10.76
N GLU A 243 7.88 -3.45 -10.20
CA GLU A 243 7.59 -4.55 -9.29
C GLU A 243 7.08 -4.03 -7.94
N ILE A 244 6.25 -4.83 -7.28
CA ILE A 244 5.66 -4.45 -5.98
C ILE A 244 6.72 -4.12 -4.93
N SER A 245 7.91 -4.67 -5.03
CA SER A 245 9.07 -4.39 -4.18
C SER A 245 9.57 -2.94 -4.24
N ASN A 246 9.14 -2.18 -5.24
CA ASN A 246 9.43 -0.75 -5.40
C ASN A 246 8.19 0.13 -5.27
N LEU A 247 7.07 -0.41 -4.78
CA LEU A 247 5.79 0.29 -4.72
C LEU A 247 5.31 0.44 -3.29
N THR A 248 4.65 1.55 -3.00
CA THR A 248 4.03 1.80 -1.71
C THR A 248 2.74 2.60 -1.86
N LEU A 249 1.92 2.62 -0.81
CA LEU A 249 0.63 3.29 -0.80
C LEU A 249 0.77 4.71 -0.27
N LEU A 250 0.30 5.69 -1.03
CA LEU A 250 0.34 7.09 -0.63
C LEU A 250 -0.94 7.80 -1.06
N ASP A 251 -1.42 8.79 -0.28
CA ASP A 251 -2.55 9.59 -0.71
C ASP A 251 -2.21 10.45 -1.94
N GLN A 252 -3.19 10.64 -2.82
CA GLN A 252 -3.00 11.34 -4.09
C GLN A 252 -2.51 12.78 -3.93
N ARG A 253 -2.91 13.47 -2.85
CA ARG A 253 -2.50 14.86 -2.57
C ARG A 253 -1.02 14.92 -2.21
N THR A 254 -0.56 13.98 -1.40
CA THR A 254 0.84 13.86 -1.01
C THR A 254 1.67 13.42 -2.22
N ASN A 255 1.21 12.44 -2.99
CA ASN A 255 1.89 11.91 -4.17
C ASN A 255 2.18 13.00 -5.22
N ARG A 256 1.21 13.88 -5.52
CA ARG A 256 1.42 14.98 -6.49
C ARG A 256 2.58 15.90 -6.17
N GLY A 257 2.96 16.03 -4.90
CA GLY A 257 4.09 16.84 -4.45
C GLY A 257 5.46 16.16 -4.57
N TYR A 258 5.50 14.86 -4.92
CA TYR A 258 6.73 14.04 -4.88
C TYR A 258 7.13 13.45 -6.22
N ARG A 259 6.31 13.63 -7.25
CA ARG A 259 6.52 13.04 -8.57
C ARG A 259 7.99 13.12 -8.97
N ASN A 260 8.56 11.98 -9.33
CA ASN A 260 9.84 11.85 -10.02
C ASN A 260 11.08 12.32 -9.27
N HIS A 261 10.99 12.50 -7.94
CA HIS A 261 12.15 12.83 -7.13
C HIS A 261 12.96 11.58 -6.73
N ILE A 262 14.26 11.78 -6.53
CA ILE A 262 15.13 10.76 -5.96
C ILE A 262 14.68 10.35 -4.55
N PHE A 263 15.01 9.12 -4.17
CA PHE A 263 14.62 8.55 -2.88
C PHE A 263 14.84 9.48 -1.66
N PRO A 264 16.01 10.13 -1.48
CA PRO A 264 16.24 10.97 -0.30
C PRO A 264 15.34 12.21 -0.25
N VAL A 265 14.95 12.78 -1.39
CA VAL A 265 13.98 13.89 -1.44
C VAL A 265 12.61 13.41 -0.99
N LYS A 266 12.13 12.27 -1.52
CA LYS A 266 10.86 11.67 -1.12
C LYS A 266 10.85 11.34 0.37
N ARG A 267 11.93 10.71 0.85
CA ARG A 267 12.13 10.37 2.26
C ARG A 267 11.95 11.59 3.17
N ASN A 268 12.65 12.66 2.87
CA ASN A 268 12.60 13.87 3.70
C ASN A 268 11.17 14.44 3.76
N LYS A 269 10.54 14.58 2.62
CA LYS A 269 9.16 15.09 2.52
C LYS A 269 8.14 14.22 3.26
N ILE A 270 8.29 12.87 3.21
CA ILE A 270 7.40 11.96 3.94
C ILE A 270 7.61 12.08 5.45
N LEU A 271 8.85 12.20 5.90
CA LEU A 271 9.15 12.37 7.32
C LEU A 271 8.63 13.70 7.87
N GLU A 272 8.77 14.78 7.13
CA GLU A 272 8.23 16.10 7.50
C GLU A 272 6.70 16.06 7.66
N LYS A 273 5.99 15.41 6.72
CA LYS A 273 4.52 15.32 6.77
C LYS A 273 4.00 14.34 7.82
N SER A 274 4.77 13.33 8.19
CA SER A 274 4.33 12.28 9.12
C SER A 274 4.02 12.79 10.54
N GLY A 275 4.30 14.05 10.83
CA GLY A 275 4.09 14.68 12.14
C GLY A 275 2.91 15.62 12.27
N VAL A 276 2.26 16.06 11.17
CA VAL A 276 1.43 17.27 11.26
C VAL A 276 0.02 17.17 10.69
N GLU A 277 -0.26 16.58 9.52
CA GLU A 277 -1.57 16.81 8.89
C GLU A 277 -2.14 15.69 8.01
N SER A 278 -1.39 14.64 7.69
CA SER A 278 -1.89 13.60 6.80
C SER A 278 -1.64 12.20 7.35
N PHE A 279 -2.63 11.32 7.17
CA PHE A 279 -2.44 9.91 7.44
C PHE A 279 -1.49 9.32 6.40
N ILE A 280 -0.26 8.99 6.83
CA ILE A 280 0.69 8.22 6.03
C ILE A 280 0.63 6.76 6.50
N PRO A 281 0.37 5.79 5.60
CA PRO A 281 0.34 4.38 5.97
C PRO A 281 1.65 3.93 6.64
N LEU A 282 1.54 3.05 7.62
CA LEU A 282 2.68 2.58 8.42
C LEU A 282 3.79 1.99 7.56
N CYS A 283 3.42 1.13 6.60
CA CYS A 283 4.40 0.48 5.74
C CYS A 283 5.12 1.48 4.82
N THR A 284 4.41 2.50 4.33
CA THR A 284 5.01 3.60 3.57
C THR A 284 6.05 4.35 4.41
N LYS A 285 5.70 4.72 5.62
CA LYS A 285 6.62 5.36 6.57
C LYS A 285 7.84 4.47 6.83
N ASN A 286 7.62 3.19 7.09
CA ASN A 286 8.68 2.21 7.39
C ASN A 286 9.65 2.00 6.21
N VAL A 287 9.15 2.01 4.97
CA VAL A 287 9.98 1.97 3.76
C VAL A 287 10.94 3.14 3.71
N PHE A 288 10.45 4.37 3.88
CA PHE A 288 11.29 5.56 3.83
C PHE A 288 12.19 5.72 5.07
N LEU A 289 11.87 5.07 6.19
CA LEU A 289 12.75 4.92 7.34
C LEU A 289 13.78 3.79 7.18
N LYS A 290 13.68 2.98 6.11
CA LYS A 290 14.46 1.74 5.91
C LYS A 290 14.30 0.73 7.05
N PHE A 291 13.15 0.70 7.68
CA PHE A 291 12.85 -0.19 8.79
C PHE A 291 12.89 -1.67 8.39
N TYR A 292 12.61 -1.98 7.13
CA TYR A 292 12.61 -3.35 6.62
C TYR A 292 14.00 -3.85 6.22
N SER A 293 14.96 -2.95 5.99
CA SER A 293 16.31 -3.32 5.54
C SER A 293 17.08 -4.00 6.65
N LYS A 294 17.50 -5.25 6.44
CA LYS A 294 18.32 -6.04 7.38
C LYS A 294 19.70 -5.41 7.58
N THR A 295 20.24 -4.81 6.52
CA THR A 295 21.53 -4.12 6.53
C THR A 295 21.37 -2.78 5.83
N VAL A 296 21.43 -1.70 6.61
CA VAL A 296 21.36 -0.34 6.05
C VAL A 296 22.76 0.09 5.66
N SER A 297 23.10 -0.08 4.38
CA SER A 297 24.40 0.37 3.85
C SER A 297 24.46 1.88 3.67
N GLN A 298 23.38 2.49 3.14
CA GLN A 298 23.28 3.90 2.84
C GLN A 298 21.84 4.39 2.98
N MET A 299 21.65 5.46 3.76
CA MET A 299 20.30 6.01 4.03
C MET A 299 19.67 6.77 2.85
N TYR A 300 20.46 7.10 1.85
CA TYR A 300 20.01 7.89 0.70
C TYR A 300 19.74 7.06 -0.56
N LEU A 301 19.92 5.74 -0.53
CA LEU A 301 19.62 4.84 -1.63
C LEU A 301 18.39 3.97 -1.29
N TRP A 302 17.72 3.48 -2.31
CA TRP A 302 16.78 2.36 -2.25
C TRP A 302 17.25 1.30 -3.23
N ASP A 303 18.13 0.42 -2.75
CA ASP A 303 18.83 -0.54 -3.59
C ASP A 303 18.10 -1.89 -3.69
N LYS A 304 18.68 -2.84 -4.44
CA LYS A 304 18.12 -4.18 -4.63
C LYS A 304 17.98 -4.99 -3.33
N ASN A 305 18.83 -4.74 -2.33
CA ASN A 305 18.74 -5.45 -1.04
C ASN A 305 17.59 -4.88 -0.21
N ASP A 306 17.41 -3.57 -0.22
CA ASP A 306 16.26 -2.91 0.40
C ASP A 306 14.94 -3.43 -0.21
N ARG A 307 14.87 -3.54 -1.56
CA ARG A 307 13.70 -4.08 -2.26
C ARG A 307 13.44 -5.53 -1.88
N LYS A 308 14.51 -6.35 -1.85
CA LYS A 308 14.39 -7.75 -1.46
C LYS A 308 13.88 -7.90 -0.03
N ASP A 309 14.48 -7.20 0.92
CA ASP A 309 14.07 -7.27 2.34
C ASP A 309 12.62 -6.80 2.54
N TYR A 310 12.20 -5.77 1.82
CA TYR A 310 10.82 -5.26 1.82
C TYR A 310 9.85 -6.28 1.23
N PHE A 311 10.20 -6.90 0.10
CA PHE A 311 9.42 -7.96 -0.54
C PHE A 311 9.26 -9.17 0.36
N ASP A 312 10.38 -9.69 0.91
CA ASP A 312 10.38 -10.85 1.80
C ASP A 312 9.49 -10.58 3.03
N LYS A 313 9.59 -9.37 3.61
CA LYS A 313 8.75 -8.98 4.74
C LYS A 313 7.26 -8.94 4.38
N MET A 314 6.92 -8.43 3.20
CA MET A 314 5.53 -8.38 2.73
C MET A 314 4.98 -9.80 2.52
N ALA A 315 5.74 -10.68 1.87
CA ALA A 315 5.34 -12.07 1.65
C ALA A 315 5.15 -12.84 2.97
N ASP A 316 6.10 -12.72 3.88
CA ASP A 316 6.05 -13.33 5.21
C ASP A 316 4.80 -12.87 5.99
N GLU A 317 4.59 -11.56 6.12
CA GLU A 317 3.48 -11.01 6.90
C GLU A 317 2.13 -11.46 6.35
N ILE A 318 1.95 -11.39 5.03
CA ILE A 318 0.69 -11.80 4.38
C ILE A 318 0.47 -13.31 4.58
N PHE A 319 1.48 -14.15 4.31
CA PHE A 319 1.34 -15.59 4.44
C PHE A 319 1.02 -16.00 5.87
N TYR A 320 1.87 -15.62 6.85
CA TYR A 320 1.68 -16.06 8.24
C TYR A 320 0.36 -15.56 8.86
N TYR A 321 -0.05 -14.36 8.53
CA TYR A 321 -1.31 -13.83 9.03
C TYR A 321 -2.54 -14.54 8.46
N LEU A 322 -2.59 -14.72 7.16
CA LEU A 322 -3.75 -15.35 6.50
C LEU A 322 -3.82 -16.86 6.74
N SER A 323 -2.68 -17.56 6.71
CA SER A 323 -2.63 -19.00 7.00
C SER A 323 -2.91 -19.32 8.47
N GLY A 324 -2.75 -18.36 9.37
CA GLY A 324 -2.83 -18.58 10.81
C GLY A 324 -1.63 -19.35 11.38
N THR A 325 -0.60 -19.60 10.58
CA THR A 325 0.64 -20.24 11.04
C THR A 325 1.53 -19.23 11.76
N ARG A 326 2.36 -19.69 12.69
CA ARG A 326 3.33 -18.81 13.34
C ARG A 326 4.67 -18.90 12.60
N LYS A 327 5.32 -17.75 12.45
CA LYS A 327 6.71 -17.74 11.98
C LYS A 327 7.57 -18.47 13.01
N GLU A 328 8.31 -19.50 12.59
CA GLU A 328 9.33 -20.10 13.44
C GLU A 328 10.41 -19.04 13.73
N GLN A 329 10.69 -18.84 15.03
CA GLN A 329 11.65 -17.84 15.50
C GLN A 329 13.08 -18.26 15.27
#